data_92953a9b7e1bf577a2801361e83f9535
#
_entry.id   92953a9b7e1bf577a2801361e83f9535
#
_cell.length_a   1.000
_cell.length_b   1.000
_cell.length_c   1.000
_cell.angle_alpha   90.00
_cell.angle_beta   90.00
_cell.angle_gamma   90.00
#
_symmetry.space_group_name_H-M   'P 1'
#
loop_
_entity.id
_entity.type
_entity.pdbx_description
1 polymer ?
#
loop_
_entity_poly.entity_id
_entity_poly.type
_entity_poly.pdbx_seq_one_letter_code
_entity_poly.pdbx_strand_id
1 'polypeptide(L)'
;MPKEKVSRKIQIMQTLASMLEDREPVKITTAELAKRTNITEAAIYRHFPSKRRIYQELVEFFEDSIFPRIASIKKESDPDEVAGNIVMLILTFCEKNKGISKILNREALSVDESKIEDKVNLLFDRLALEIKQSFQNYEKETKNKLSLNASSAADLVVSCCLLYTSPSPRDTEV
;
A
#
# COMPACT_ATOMS: atom_id res chain seq x y z
N MET A 1 -32.12 -4.47 -1.86
CA MET A 1 -31.17 -3.34 -1.72
C MET A 1 -30.53 -3.09 -3.09
N PRO A 2 -30.58 -1.87 -3.65
CA PRO A 2 -29.92 -1.60 -4.92
C PRO A 2 -28.41 -1.73 -4.71
N LYS A 3 -27.74 -2.57 -5.51
CA LYS A 3 -26.29 -2.62 -5.57
C LYS A 3 -25.81 -1.25 -6.02
N GLU A 4 -25.11 -0.54 -5.14
CA GLU A 4 -24.44 0.70 -5.46
C GLU A 4 -23.60 0.47 -6.71
N LYS A 5 -23.82 1.26 -7.75
CA LYS A 5 -23.17 1.07 -9.06
C LYS A 5 -21.72 1.48 -8.90
N VAL A 6 -20.84 0.50 -8.63
CA VAL A 6 -19.39 0.73 -8.50
C VAL A 6 -18.91 1.58 -9.68
N SER A 7 -18.25 2.69 -9.38
CA SER A 7 -17.70 3.57 -10.40
C SER A 7 -16.80 2.77 -11.36
N ARG A 8 -16.91 3.04 -12.66
CA ARG A 8 -16.07 2.36 -13.68
C ARG A 8 -14.57 2.52 -13.38
N LYS A 9 -14.18 3.66 -12.85
CA LYS A 9 -12.82 3.93 -12.39
C LYS A 9 -12.39 2.92 -11.32
N ILE A 10 -13.21 2.70 -10.31
CA ILE A 10 -12.94 1.73 -9.23
C ILE A 10 -12.87 0.31 -9.80
N GLN A 11 -13.77 -0.06 -10.72
CA GLN A 11 -13.76 -1.39 -11.35
C GLN A 11 -12.43 -1.65 -12.09
N ILE A 12 -11.91 -0.68 -12.84
CA ILE A 12 -10.62 -0.79 -13.53
C ILE A 12 -9.48 -0.99 -12.53
N MET A 13 -9.46 -0.22 -11.44
CA MET A 13 -8.44 -0.32 -10.39
C MET A 13 -8.49 -1.69 -9.70
N GLN A 14 -9.68 -2.17 -9.34
CA GLN A 14 -9.87 -3.48 -8.72
C GLN A 14 -9.43 -4.62 -9.65
N THR A 15 -9.75 -4.52 -10.94
CA THR A 15 -9.32 -5.52 -11.92
C THR A 15 -7.79 -5.53 -12.04
N LEU A 16 -7.14 -4.36 -12.07
CA LEU A 16 -5.66 -4.30 -12.09
C LEU A 16 -5.06 -4.90 -10.82
N ALA A 17 -5.59 -4.54 -9.64
CA ALA A 17 -5.12 -5.11 -8.37
C ALA A 17 -5.24 -6.65 -8.37
N SER A 18 -6.37 -7.18 -8.83
CA SER A 18 -6.57 -8.64 -8.98
C SER A 18 -5.59 -9.27 -9.97
N MET A 19 -5.30 -8.61 -11.10
CA MET A 19 -4.30 -9.11 -12.07
C MET A 19 -2.89 -9.18 -11.47
N LEU A 20 -2.57 -8.27 -10.56
CA LEU A 20 -1.30 -8.29 -9.84
C LEU A 20 -1.20 -9.43 -8.81
N GLU A 21 -2.34 -9.92 -8.32
CA GLU A 21 -2.39 -11.05 -7.39
C GLU A 21 -2.18 -12.41 -8.08
N ASP A 22 -2.43 -12.49 -9.39
CA ASP A 22 -2.29 -13.73 -10.15
C ASP A 22 -0.86 -14.32 -9.97
N ARG A 23 -0.79 -15.64 -9.81
CA ARG A 23 0.47 -16.36 -9.60
C ARG A 23 1.34 -16.40 -10.86
N GLU A 24 0.72 -16.47 -12.04
CA GLU A 24 1.46 -16.42 -13.32
C GLU A 24 1.75 -14.95 -13.69
N PRO A 25 2.97 -14.64 -14.14
CA PRO A 25 3.34 -13.30 -14.56
C PRO A 25 2.66 -12.96 -15.89
N VAL A 26 1.37 -12.69 -15.83
CA VAL A 26 0.64 -12.15 -16.98
C VAL A 26 1.20 -10.76 -17.27
N LYS A 27 1.70 -10.56 -18.48
CA LYS A 27 2.13 -9.22 -18.89
C LYS A 27 0.96 -8.25 -18.77
N ILE A 28 1.01 -7.38 -17.78
CA ILE A 28 -0.04 -6.41 -17.51
C ILE A 28 -0.02 -5.34 -18.59
N THR A 29 -0.96 -5.48 -19.55
CA THR A 29 -1.17 -4.53 -20.64
C THR A 29 -2.56 -3.91 -20.52
N THR A 30 -2.76 -2.74 -21.14
CA THR A 30 -4.10 -2.12 -21.22
C THR A 30 -5.09 -2.99 -22.00
N ALA A 31 -4.61 -3.73 -22.99
CA ALA A 31 -5.43 -4.70 -23.73
C ALA A 31 -5.97 -5.83 -22.85
N GLU A 32 -5.10 -6.46 -22.04
CA GLU A 32 -5.52 -7.51 -21.12
C GLU A 32 -6.42 -6.97 -20.00
N LEU A 33 -6.11 -5.77 -19.47
CA LEU A 33 -6.96 -5.10 -18.50
C LEU A 33 -8.34 -4.78 -19.07
N ALA A 34 -8.42 -4.32 -20.31
CA ALA A 34 -9.67 -4.06 -21.02
C ALA A 34 -10.52 -5.34 -21.17
N LYS A 35 -9.88 -6.43 -21.59
CA LYS A 35 -10.49 -7.75 -21.72
C LYS A 35 -11.07 -8.23 -20.38
N ARG A 36 -10.30 -8.19 -19.29
CA ARG A 36 -10.75 -8.63 -17.95
C ARG A 36 -11.81 -7.72 -17.35
N THR A 37 -11.79 -6.44 -17.67
CA THR A 37 -12.81 -5.48 -17.22
C THR A 37 -14.08 -5.52 -18.10
N ASN A 38 -14.03 -6.24 -19.21
CA ASN A 38 -15.09 -6.30 -20.23
C ASN A 38 -15.47 -4.91 -20.78
N ILE A 39 -14.46 -4.14 -21.17
CA ILE A 39 -14.58 -2.83 -21.81
C ILE A 39 -13.54 -2.68 -22.92
N THR A 40 -13.62 -1.61 -23.71
CA THR A 40 -12.60 -1.30 -24.72
C THR A 40 -11.39 -0.58 -24.09
N GLU A 41 -10.21 -0.71 -24.71
CA GLU A 41 -9.04 0.07 -24.29
C GLU A 41 -9.31 1.58 -24.33
N ALA A 42 -10.05 2.06 -25.33
CA ALA A 42 -10.47 3.45 -25.42
C ALA A 42 -11.31 3.88 -24.21
N ALA A 43 -12.09 2.99 -23.62
CA ALA A 43 -12.83 3.26 -22.39
C ALA A 43 -11.90 3.35 -21.17
N ILE A 44 -10.83 2.55 -21.12
CA ILE A 44 -9.80 2.69 -20.08
C ILE A 44 -9.12 4.05 -20.18
N TYR A 45 -8.66 4.43 -21.38
CA TYR A 45 -7.95 5.70 -21.59
C TYR A 45 -8.80 6.94 -21.29
N ARG A 46 -10.13 6.84 -21.34
CA ARG A 46 -11.03 7.93 -20.88
C ARG A 46 -10.97 8.16 -19.38
N HIS A 47 -10.69 7.12 -18.58
CA HIS A 47 -10.58 7.21 -17.12
C HIS A 47 -9.13 7.41 -16.66
N PHE A 48 -8.19 6.80 -17.37
CA PHE A 48 -6.77 6.81 -17.04
C PHE A 48 -5.93 7.04 -18.29
N PRO A 49 -5.23 8.16 -18.41
CA PRO A 49 -4.46 8.51 -19.60
C PRO A 49 -3.28 7.56 -19.87
N SER A 50 -2.91 6.72 -18.89
CA SER A 50 -1.84 5.72 -19.01
C SER A 50 -2.01 4.62 -17.97
N LYS A 51 -1.40 3.45 -18.21
CA LYS A 51 -1.28 2.36 -17.23
C LYS A 51 -0.64 2.88 -15.93
N ARG A 52 0.42 3.69 -16.03
CA ARG A 52 1.08 4.34 -14.89
C ARG A 52 0.11 5.10 -14.01
N ARG A 53 -0.87 5.81 -14.59
CA ARG A 53 -1.86 6.55 -13.79
C ARG A 53 -2.72 5.63 -12.94
N ILE A 54 -3.02 4.40 -13.41
CA ILE A 54 -3.77 3.42 -12.62
C ILE A 54 -2.94 2.95 -11.42
N TYR A 55 -1.64 2.68 -11.60
CA TYR A 55 -0.74 2.35 -10.48
C TYR A 55 -0.66 3.48 -9.46
N GLN A 56 -0.54 4.73 -9.92
CA GLN A 56 -0.54 5.90 -9.02
C GLN A 56 -1.81 5.98 -8.18
N GLU A 57 -2.97 5.76 -8.78
CA GLU A 57 -4.26 5.75 -8.07
C GLU A 57 -4.36 4.60 -7.05
N LEU A 58 -3.73 3.45 -7.32
CA LEU A 58 -3.67 2.35 -6.33
C LEU A 58 -2.79 2.73 -5.13
N VAL A 59 -1.68 3.44 -5.35
CA VAL A 59 -0.87 3.98 -4.25
C VAL A 59 -1.64 5.07 -3.50
N GLU A 60 -2.34 5.97 -4.19
CA GLU A 60 -3.22 6.98 -3.60
C GLU A 60 -4.33 6.33 -2.76
N PHE A 61 -4.92 5.25 -3.25
CA PHE A 61 -5.92 4.49 -2.50
C PHE A 61 -5.36 3.91 -1.19
N PHE A 62 -4.10 3.44 -1.19
CA PHE A 62 -3.43 3.06 0.05
C PHE A 62 -3.31 4.26 0.99
N GLU A 63 -2.80 5.40 0.50
CA GLU A 63 -2.64 6.62 1.32
C GLU A 63 -3.96 7.05 1.95
N ASP A 64 -5.01 7.16 1.15
CA ASP A 64 -6.35 7.58 1.58
C ASP A 64 -6.99 6.58 2.57
N SER A 65 -6.60 5.31 2.48
CA SER A 65 -7.09 4.28 3.38
C SER A 65 -6.34 4.25 4.71
N ILE A 66 -5.05 4.56 4.73
CA ILE A 66 -4.17 4.34 5.88
C ILE A 66 -4.03 5.60 6.73
N PHE A 67 -3.69 6.76 6.15
CA PHE A 67 -3.37 7.95 6.96
C PHE A 67 -4.53 8.48 7.80
N PRO A 68 -5.80 8.50 7.35
CA PRO A 68 -6.90 8.88 8.22
C PRO A 68 -7.07 7.94 9.42
N ARG A 69 -6.81 6.63 9.22
CA ARG A 69 -6.87 5.64 10.32
C ARG A 69 -5.70 5.79 11.29
N ILE A 70 -4.49 6.11 10.79
CA ILE A 70 -3.35 6.46 11.66
C ILE A 70 -3.72 7.65 12.55
N ALA A 71 -4.34 8.68 11.99
CA ALA A 71 -4.78 9.84 12.75
C ALA A 71 -5.80 9.47 13.86
N SER A 72 -6.75 8.57 13.57
CA SER A 72 -7.69 8.04 14.59
C SER A 72 -6.96 7.22 15.66
N ILE A 73 -6.06 6.31 15.27
CA ILE A 73 -5.25 5.51 16.20
C ILE A 73 -4.49 6.41 17.17
N LYS A 74 -3.81 7.44 16.66
CA LYS A 74 -3.05 8.41 17.49
C LYS A 74 -3.93 9.17 18.49
N LYS A 75 -5.22 9.31 18.20
CA LYS A 75 -6.15 10.04 19.06
C LYS A 75 -6.84 9.14 20.10
N GLU A 76 -7.05 7.87 19.76
CA GLU A 76 -7.94 6.97 20.49
C GLU A 76 -7.21 5.89 21.28
N SER A 77 -5.93 5.59 20.92
CA SER A 77 -5.14 4.54 21.58
C SER A 77 -4.24 5.11 22.68
N ASP A 78 -3.92 4.27 23.66
CA ASP A 78 -2.92 4.57 24.66
C ASP A 78 -1.52 4.69 24.02
N PRO A 79 -0.61 5.53 24.56
CA PRO A 79 0.67 5.83 23.95
C PRO A 79 1.57 4.62 23.63
N ASP A 80 1.48 3.56 24.46
CA ASP A 80 2.22 2.32 24.30
C ASP A 80 1.66 1.40 23.21
N GLU A 81 0.41 1.59 22.79
CA GLU A 81 -0.25 0.80 21.76
C GLU A 81 -0.19 1.42 20.36
N VAL A 82 0.00 2.75 20.28
CA VAL A 82 -0.11 3.50 19.00
C VAL A 82 0.75 2.91 17.90
N ALA A 83 2.03 2.68 18.16
CA ALA A 83 2.95 2.16 17.14
C ALA A 83 2.56 0.74 16.69
N GLY A 84 2.19 -0.13 17.64
CA GLY A 84 1.70 -1.48 17.36
C GLY A 84 0.43 -1.48 16.52
N ASN A 85 -0.54 -0.62 16.84
CA ASN A 85 -1.79 -0.50 16.11
C ASN A 85 -1.58 0.03 14.67
N ILE A 86 -0.63 0.95 14.47
CA ILE A 86 -0.24 1.41 13.12
C ILE A 86 0.36 0.26 12.31
N VAL A 87 1.27 -0.52 12.88
CA VAL A 87 1.87 -1.70 12.23
C VAL A 87 0.78 -2.70 11.83
N MET A 88 -0.10 -3.06 12.76
CA MET A 88 -1.20 -3.99 12.49
C MET A 88 -2.13 -3.48 11.39
N LEU A 89 -2.41 -2.18 11.34
CA LEU A 89 -3.20 -1.57 10.27
C LEU A 89 -2.53 -1.76 8.91
N ILE A 90 -1.22 -1.48 8.79
CA ILE A 90 -0.46 -1.62 7.55
C ILE A 90 -0.44 -3.07 7.09
N LEU A 91 -0.07 -3.99 7.98
CA LEU A 91 0.03 -5.43 7.66
C LEU A 91 -1.33 -6.00 7.25
N THR A 92 -2.40 -5.67 7.98
CA THR A 92 -3.76 -6.11 7.66
C THR A 92 -4.24 -5.57 6.31
N PHE A 93 -3.89 -4.33 5.97
CA PHE A 93 -4.21 -3.77 4.66
C PHE A 93 -3.49 -4.53 3.56
N CYS A 94 -2.19 -4.75 3.71
CA CYS A 94 -1.35 -5.44 2.73
C CYS A 94 -1.81 -6.90 2.53
N GLU A 95 -2.16 -7.60 3.59
CA GLU A 95 -2.70 -8.96 3.53
C GLU A 95 -3.99 -9.05 2.71
N LYS A 96 -4.88 -8.06 2.89
CA LYS A 96 -6.17 -7.99 2.17
C LYS A 96 -6.06 -7.43 0.76
N ASN A 97 -4.95 -6.81 0.38
CA ASN A 97 -4.72 -6.12 -0.89
C ASN A 97 -3.37 -6.51 -1.50
N LYS A 98 -3.17 -7.82 -1.72
CA LYS A 98 -1.89 -8.39 -2.20
C LYS A 98 -1.38 -7.73 -3.49
N GLY A 99 -2.27 -7.38 -4.41
CA GLY A 99 -1.91 -6.69 -5.64
C GLY A 99 -1.30 -5.31 -5.39
N ILE A 100 -1.84 -4.56 -4.42
CA ILE A 100 -1.27 -3.26 -4.01
C ILE A 100 0.06 -3.49 -3.30
N SER A 101 0.18 -4.50 -2.44
CA SER A 101 1.43 -4.84 -1.77
C SER A 101 2.57 -5.11 -2.75
N LYS A 102 2.30 -5.79 -3.89
CA LYS A 102 3.30 -6.00 -4.96
C LYS A 102 3.77 -4.69 -5.60
N ILE A 103 2.91 -3.67 -5.67
CA ILE A 103 3.32 -2.32 -6.11
C ILE A 103 4.20 -1.67 -5.04
N LEU A 104 3.79 -1.71 -3.79
CA LEU A 104 4.54 -1.13 -2.66
C LEU A 104 5.93 -1.78 -2.51
N ASN A 105 6.03 -3.09 -2.70
CA ASN A 105 7.30 -3.83 -2.69
C ASN A 105 8.08 -3.74 -4.00
N ARG A 106 7.61 -2.97 -4.98
CA ARG A 106 8.21 -2.76 -6.32
C ARG A 106 8.27 -4.00 -7.20
N GLU A 107 7.72 -5.15 -6.77
CA GLU A 107 7.70 -6.41 -7.53
C GLU A 107 6.91 -6.31 -8.84
N ALA A 108 5.88 -5.45 -8.85
CA ALA A 108 5.02 -5.22 -9.99
C ALA A 108 5.49 -4.07 -10.90
N LEU A 109 6.60 -3.40 -10.56
CA LEU A 109 7.09 -2.23 -11.29
C LEU A 109 8.16 -2.65 -12.30
N SER A 110 8.09 -2.06 -13.49
CA SER A 110 9.10 -2.17 -14.54
C SER A 110 10.00 -0.94 -14.54
N VAL A 111 11.14 -1.02 -15.23
CA VAL A 111 12.12 0.08 -15.36
C VAL A 111 11.48 1.40 -15.84
N ASP A 112 10.42 1.32 -16.64
CA ASP A 112 9.71 2.50 -17.14
C ASP A 112 8.80 3.17 -16.10
N GLU A 113 8.70 2.61 -14.90
CA GLU A 113 7.77 3.04 -13.84
C GLU A 113 8.47 3.75 -12.67
N SER A 114 9.69 4.29 -12.87
CA SER A 114 10.49 4.99 -11.85
C SER A 114 9.73 6.07 -11.06
N LYS A 115 8.82 6.80 -11.72
CA LYS A 115 7.98 7.81 -11.03
C LYS A 115 6.99 7.21 -10.00
N ILE A 116 6.68 5.91 -10.12
CA ILE A 116 5.87 5.22 -9.13
C ILE A 116 6.77 4.83 -7.96
N GLU A 117 8.00 4.42 -8.23
CA GLU A 117 8.99 4.16 -7.19
C GLU A 117 9.24 5.39 -6.32
N ASP A 118 9.39 6.58 -6.93
CA ASP A 118 9.53 7.84 -6.18
C ASP A 118 8.33 8.10 -5.27
N LYS A 119 7.11 7.86 -5.78
CA LYS A 119 5.89 8.01 -4.98
C LYS A 119 5.82 7.00 -3.83
N VAL A 120 6.22 5.76 -4.09
CA VAL A 120 6.28 4.71 -3.06
C VAL A 120 7.35 5.05 -2.00
N ASN A 121 8.52 5.57 -2.40
CA ASN A 121 9.53 6.03 -1.47
C ASN A 121 8.99 7.13 -0.54
N LEU A 122 8.37 8.16 -1.12
CA LEU A 122 7.77 9.25 -0.35
C LEU A 122 6.68 8.75 0.62
N LEU A 123 5.88 7.76 0.19
CA LEU A 123 4.90 7.11 1.05
C LEU A 123 5.56 6.44 2.26
N PHE A 124 6.67 5.70 2.07
CA PHE A 124 7.38 5.06 3.17
C PHE A 124 8.07 6.05 4.10
N ASP A 125 8.65 7.12 3.57
CA ASP A 125 9.19 8.21 4.39
C ASP A 125 8.12 8.81 5.29
N ARG A 126 6.91 8.98 4.76
CA ARG A 126 5.78 9.48 5.52
C ARG A 126 5.31 8.48 6.59
N LEU A 127 5.25 7.19 6.29
CA LEU A 127 4.93 6.15 7.28
C LEU A 127 5.98 6.10 8.40
N ALA A 128 7.26 6.16 8.04
CA ALA A 128 8.35 6.20 9.02
C ALA A 128 8.24 7.42 9.94
N LEU A 129 7.86 8.58 9.39
CA LEU A 129 7.62 9.79 10.18
C LEU A 129 6.45 9.61 11.17
N GLU A 130 5.34 9.00 10.76
CA GLU A 130 4.19 8.74 11.62
C GLU A 130 4.55 7.81 12.79
N ILE A 131 5.31 6.74 12.52
CA ILE A 131 5.78 5.79 13.53
C ILE A 131 6.81 6.45 14.47
N LYS A 132 7.74 7.22 13.91
CA LYS A 132 8.72 7.99 14.70
C LYS A 132 8.04 8.93 15.69
N GLN A 133 7.04 9.68 15.24
CA GLN A 133 6.28 10.58 16.11
C GLN A 133 5.53 9.80 17.21
N SER A 134 5.02 8.61 16.91
CA SER A 134 4.36 7.76 17.91
C SER A 134 5.35 7.31 18.99
N PHE A 135 6.57 6.92 18.62
CA PHE A 135 7.63 6.58 19.57
C PHE A 135 8.06 7.77 20.41
N GLN A 136 8.21 8.95 19.82
CA GLN A 136 8.55 10.18 20.56
C GLN A 136 7.47 10.57 21.56
N ASN A 137 6.19 10.42 21.19
CA ASN A 137 5.07 10.67 22.09
C ASN A 137 5.05 9.65 23.24
N TYR A 138 5.29 8.37 22.95
CA TYR A 138 5.43 7.35 23.99
C TYR A 138 6.50 7.70 25.01
N GLU A 139 7.72 8.05 24.56
CA GLU A 139 8.82 8.44 25.46
C GLU A 139 8.48 9.67 26.32
N LYS A 140 7.77 10.63 25.73
CA LYS A 140 7.38 11.88 26.42
C LYS A 140 6.31 11.62 27.50
N GLU A 141 5.30 10.82 27.18
CA GLU A 141 4.13 10.61 28.05
C GLU A 141 4.42 9.58 29.15
N THR A 142 5.11 8.49 28.82
CA THR A 142 5.42 7.42 29.78
C THR A 142 6.72 7.66 30.56
N LYS A 143 7.58 8.60 30.12
CA LYS A 143 8.94 8.82 30.64
C LYS A 143 9.87 7.60 30.48
N ASN A 144 9.43 6.56 29.77
CA ASN A 144 10.26 5.42 29.40
C ASN A 144 11.04 5.74 28.13
N LYS A 145 12.27 5.22 28.03
CA LYS A 145 13.08 5.37 26.82
C LYS A 145 13.09 4.09 26.02
N LEU A 146 13.06 4.23 24.70
CA LEU A 146 13.31 3.13 23.79
C LEU A 146 14.79 2.71 23.84
N SER A 147 15.05 1.44 23.55
CA SER A 147 16.43 0.92 23.41
C SER A 147 17.18 1.49 22.20
N LEU A 148 16.43 1.91 21.18
CA LEU A 148 16.92 2.60 19.97
C LEU A 148 16.35 4.01 19.93
N ASN A 149 17.04 4.92 19.24
CA ASN A 149 16.43 6.22 18.97
C ASN A 149 15.19 6.06 18.08
N ALA A 150 14.20 6.94 18.28
CA ALA A 150 12.89 6.84 17.62
C ALA A 150 12.97 6.79 16.09
N SER A 151 13.97 7.43 15.45
CA SER A 151 14.14 7.38 14.00
C SER A 151 14.57 5.98 13.55
N SER A 152 15.65 5.45 14.12
CA SER A 152 16.14 4.11 13.78
C SER A 152 15.11 3.02 14.08
N ALA A 153 14.35 3.17 15.18
CA ALA A 153 13.25 2.26 15.51
C ALA A 153 12.15 2.31 14.44
N ALA A 154 11.77 3.49 13.98
CA ALA A 154 10.76 3.66 12.92
C ALA A 154 11.22 3.07 11.59
N ASP A 155 12.47 3.34 11.17
CA ASP A 155 13.04 2.80 9.92
C ASP A 155 13.10 1.26 9.96
N LEU A 156 13.46 0.68 11.10
CA LEU A 156 13.46 -0.77 11.30
C LEU A 156 12.06 -1.35 11.17
N VAL A 157 11.06 -0.72 11.82
CA VAL A 157 9.66 -1.18 11.78
C VAL A 157 9.11 -1.14 10.36
N VAL A 158 9.34 -0.05 9.61
CA VAL A 158 8.89 0.05 8.21
C VAL A 158 9.57 -1.00 7.35
N SER A 159 10.88 -1.22 7.52
CA SER A 159 11.61 -2.26 6.80
C SER A 159 11.08 -3.67 7.10
N CYS A 160 10.75 -3.96 8.35
CA CYS A 160 10.13 -5.22 8.75
C CYS A 160 8.73 -5.41 8.11
N CYS A 161 7.91 -4.35 8.06
CA CYS A 161 6.61 -4.40 7.38
C CYS A 161 6.77 -4.74 5.90
N LEU A 162 7.74 -4.13 5.20
CA LEU A 162 8.03 -4.41 3.80
C LEU A 162 8.47 -5.86 3.59
N LEU A 163 9.39 -6.35 4.40
CA LEU A 163 9.85 -7.75 4.33
C LEU A 163 8.71 -8.75 4.57
N TYR A 164 7.83 -8.46 5.55
CA TYR A 164 6.70 -9.33 5.85
C TYR A 164 5.67 -9.37 4.70
N THR A 165 5.50 -8.28 3.98
CA THR A 165 4.54 -8.17 2.88
C THR A 165 5.09 -8.66 1.53
N SER A 166 6.38 -8.94 1.45
CA SER A 166 7.01 -9.58 0.28
C SER A 166 6.65 -11.07 0.24
N PRO A 167 6.42 -11.65 -0.96
CA PRO A 167 6.15 -13.08 -1.09
C PRO A 167 7.32 -13.88 -0.52
N SER A 168 6.99 -14.86 0.28
CA SER A 168 7.99 -15.80 0.79
C SER A 168 8.55 -16.64 -0.38
N PRO A 169 9.85 -16.98 -0.38
CA PRO A 169 10.39 -17.97 -1.33
C PRO A 169 9.61 -19.30 -1.34
N ARG A 170 8.95 -19.65 -0.22
CA ARG A 170 8.09 -20.85 -0.12
C ARG A 170 6.76 -20.71 -0.85
N ASP A 171 6.30 -19.47 -1.13
CA ASP A 171 5.06 -19.24 -1.87
C ASP A 171 5.26 -19.38 -3.38
N THR A 172 6.52 -19.48 -3.82
CA THR A 172 6.92 -19.67 -5.23
C THR A 172 7.22 -21.13 -5.58
N GLU A 173 7.30 -22.03 -4.59
CA GLU A 173 7.52 -23.46 -4.78
C GLU A 173 6.19 -24.23 -4.62
N VAL A 174 5.37 -24.29 -5.67
CA VAL A 174 4.37 -25.37 -5.90
C VAL A 174 4.16 -25.53 -7.41
#